data_8f15a3508c90a881cfa4eaaf209e0d6a
#
_entry.id   8f15a3508c90a881cfa4eaaf209e0d6a
#
_cell.length_a   1.000
_cell.length_b   1.000
_cell.length_c   1.000
_cell.angle_alpha   90.00
_cell.angle_beta   90.00
_cell.angle_gamma   90.00
#
_symmetry.space_group_name_H-M   'P 1'
#
loop_
_entity.id
_entity.type
_entity.pdbx_description
1 polymer ?
#
loop_
_entity_poly.entity_id
_entity_poly.type
_entity_poly.pdbx_seq_one_letter_code
_entity_poly.pdbx_strand_id
1 'polypeptide(L)' 'MKTVYIPRGETVHYETLVTDHLVVKGYLDVTYGVKAKTISGSGVICAGSAEADSIRIDSLEAA' A
#
# COMPACT_ATOMS: atom_id res chain seq x y z
N MET A 1 6.78 -8.77 -13.45
CA MET A 1 6.64 -8.37 -12.05
C MET A 1 6.22 -6.91 -11.97
N LYS A 2 5.19 -6.61 -11.21
CA LYS A 2 4.65 -5.26 -11.13
C LYS A 2 5.00 -4.65 -9.77
N THR A 3 5.57 -3.46 -9.77
CA THR A 3 5.92 -2.73 -8.56
C THR A 3 5.23 -1.37 -8.58
N VAL A 4 4.57 -1.05 -7.48
CA VAL A 4 4.00 0.28 -7.25
C VAL A 4 4.83 0.98 -6.19
N TYR A 5 5.28 2.17 -6.50
CA TYR A 5 6.12 2.97 -5.62
C TYR A 5 5.47 4.32 -5.37
N ILE A 6 5.29 4.66 -4.11
CA ILE A 6 4.74 5.95 -3.70
C ILE A 6 5.83 6.70 -2.95
N PRO A 7 6.41 7.75 -3.55
CA PRO A 7 7.52 8.47 -2.94
C PRO A 7 7.07 9.30 -1.74
N ARG A 8 8.04 9.63 -0.92
CA ARG A 8 7.82 10.43 0.27
C ARG A 8 7.24 11.80 -0.08
N GLY A 9 6.22 12.21 0.64
CA GLY A 9 5.56 13.49 0.43
C GLY A 9 4.42 13.46 -0.57
N GLU A 10 4.19 12.33 -1.22
CA GLU A 10 3.07 12.18 -2.13
C GLU A 10 1.90 11.45 -1.49
N THR A 11 0.70 11.86 -1.91
CA THR A 11 -0.55 11.20 -1.53
C THR A 11 -1.17 10.63 -2.80
N VAL A 12 -1.46 9.34 -2.78
CA VAL A 12 -2.03 8.64 -3.93
C VAL A 12 -3.30 7.93 -3.49
N HIS A 13 -4.33 7.99 -4.32
CA HIS A 13 -5.61 7.35 -4.06
C HIS A 13 -5.92 6.32 -5.13
N TYR A 14 -6.35 5.14 -4.71
CA TYR A 14 -6.86 4.09 -5.57
C TYR A 14 -8.19 3.58 -5.05
N GLU A 15 -9.03 3.09 -5.94
CA GLU A 15 -10.22 2.36 -5.51
C GLU A 15 -9.84 0.93 -5.10
N THR A 16 -9.09 0.27 -5.95
CA THR A 16 -8.55 -1.07 -5.71
C THR A 16 -7.14 -1.14 -6.27
N LEU A 17 -6.24 -1.73 -5.52
CA LEU A 17 -4.85 -1.89 -5.95
C LEU A 17 -4.43 -3.35 -5.87
N VAL A 18 -3.98 -3.89 -6.99
CA VAL A 18 -3.40 -5.24 -7.08
C VAL A 18 -2.03 -5.12 -7.71
N THR A 19 -1.03 -5.60 -7.02
CA THR A 19 0.36 -5.51 -7.48
C THR A 19 1.19 -6.64 -6.87
N ASP A 20 2.38 -6.89 -7.40
CA ASP A 20 3.29 -7.85 -6.79
C ASP A 20 4.05 -7.24 -5.62
N HIS A 21 4.60 -6.06 -5.82
CA HIS A 21 5.34 -5.35 -4.77
C HIS A 21 4.78 -3.96 -4.60
N LEU A 22 4.53 -3.58 -3.37
CA LEU A 22 4.06 -2.25 -3.03
C LEU A 22 5.05 -1.61 -2.06
N VAL A 23 5.61 -0.47 -2.46
CA VAL A 23 6.50 0.31 -1.62
C VAL A 23 5.88 1.67 -1.40
N VAL A 24 5.57 2.00 -0.15
CA VAL A 24 4.92 3.24 0.21
C VAL A 24 5.80 4.01 1.18
N LYS A 25 6.32 5.14 0.73
CA LYS A 25 7.06 6.07 1.58
C LYS A 25 6.28 7.34 1.88
N GLY A 26 5.22 7.60 1.12
CA GLY A 26 4.29 8.68 1.35
C GLY A 26 3.00 8.20 1.98
N TYR A 27 1.87 8.61 1.40
CA TYR A 27 0.55 8.24 1.89
C TYR A 27 -0.22 7.54 0.78
N LEU A 28 -0.76 6.37 1.07
CA LEU A 28 -1.62 5.63 0.14
C LEU A 28 -2.99 5.45 0.75
N ASP A 29 -4.02 5.87 0.01
CA ASP A 29 -5.41 5.70 0.39
C ASP A 29 -6.09 4.80 -0.63
N VAL A 30 -6.65 3.69 -0.16
CA VAL A 30 -7.34 2.73 -1.02
C VAL A 30 -8.75 2.53 -0.48
N THR A 31 -9.76 2.81 -1.31
CA THR A 31 -11.15 2.76 -0.87
C THR A 31 -11.60 1.34 -0.53
N TYR A 32 -11.33 0.38 -1.41
CA TYR A 32 -11.79 -0.99 -1.22
C TYR A 32 -10.73 -1.89 -0.61
N GLY A 33 -9.64 -2.11 -1.32
CA GLY A 33 -8.63 -2.99 -0.79
C GLY A 33 -7.35 -3.05 -1.60
N VAL A 34 -6.31 -3.50 -0.93
CA VAL A 34 -4.98 -3.70 -1.51
C VAL A 34 -4.67 -5.18 -1.49
N LYS A 35 -4.18 -5.68 -2.61
CA LYS A 35 -3.66 -7.04 -2.70
C LYS A 35 -2.27 -7.00 -3.31
N ALA A 36 -1.29 -7.52 -2.59
CA ALA A 36 0.10 -7.54 -3.04
C ALA A 36 0.81 -8.78 -2.49
N LYS A 37 1.93 -9.15 -3.07
CA LYS A 37 2.78 -10.19 -2.48
C LYS A 37 3.55 -9.61 -1.30
N THR A 38 4.12 -8.43 -1.48
CA THR A 38 4.85 -7.76 -0.42
C THR A 38 4.45 -6.30 -0.33
N ILE A 39 4.31 -5.80 0.89
CA ILE A 39 4.06 -4.40 1.18
C ILE A 39 5.17 -3.94 2.10
N SER A 40 5.86 -2.89 1.71
CA SER A 40 6.96 -2.35 2.49
C SER A 40 7.02 -0.84 2.38
N GLY A 41 7.82 -0.22 3.23
CA GLY A 41 8.07 1.21 3.21
C GLY A 41 8.02 1.82 4.60
N SER A 42 8.13 3.15 4.64
CA SER A 42 8.10 3.93 5.89
C SER A 42 6.92 4.91 5.92
N GLY A 43 6.00 4.80 4.99
CA GLY A 43 4.84 5.69 4.93
C GLY A 43 3.62 5.11 5.61
N VAL A 44 2.46 5.58 5.16
CA VAL A 44 1.17 5.19 5.72
C VAL A 44 0.28 4.62 4.64
N ILE A 45 -0.39 3.52 4.94
CA ILE A 45 -1.42 2.96 4.06
C ILE A 45 -2.74 2.96 4.82
N CYS A 46 -3.76 3.50 4.17
CA CYS A 46 -5.13 3.45 4.68
C CYS A 46 -5.98 2.73 3.63
N ALA A 47 -6.56 1.59 3.99
CA ALA A 47 -7.32 0.78 3.04
C ALA A 47 -8.53 0.15 3.71
N GLY A 48 -9.54 -0.19 2.92
CA GLY A 48 -10.68 -0.96 3.40
C GLY A 48 -10.29 -2.36 3.82
N SER A 49 -9.36 -2.96 3.09
CA SER A 49 -8.74 -4.22 3.47
C SER A 49 -7.33 -4.29 2.87
N ALA A 50 -6.48 -5.11 3.45
CA ALA A 50 -5.13 -5.31 2.95
C ALA A 50 -4.78 -6.79 3.00
N GLU A 51 -4.27 -7.30 1.90
CA GLU A 51 -3.85 -8.69 1.81
C GLU A 51 -2.46 -8.76 1.20
N ALA A 52 -1.53 -9.40 1.88
CA ALA A 52 -0.18 -9.59 1.41
C ALA A 52 0.47 -10.77 2.11
N ASP A 53 1.43 -11.41 1.44
CA ASP A 53 2.22 -12.49 2.04
C ASP A 53 3.17 -11.93 3.10
N SER A 54 3.67 -10.72 2.88
CA SER A 54 4.58 -10.07 3.81
C SER A 54 4.27 -8.57 3.86
N ILE A 55 4.13 -8.03 5.07
CA ILE A 55 3.86 -6.62 5.29
C ILE A 55 4.93 -6.06 6.22
N ARG A 56 5.67 -5.08 5.73
CA ARG A 56 6.71 -4.38 6.49
C ARG A 56 6.58 -2.88 6.26
N ILE A 57 5.65 -2.27 6.96
CA ILE A 57 5.38 -0.84 6.84
C ILE A 57 5.17 -0.26 8.24
N ASP A 58 5.54 1.00 8.43
CA ASP A 58 5.44 1.65 9.73
C ASP A 58 4.00 1.81 10.19
N SER A 59 3.11 2.12 9.26
CA SER A 59 1.70 2.32 9.62
C SER A 59 0.79 1.76 8.53
N LEU A 60 -0.10 0.86 8.94
CA LEU A 60 -1.10 0.26 8.06
C LEU A 60 -2.44 0.28 8.77
N GLU A 61 -3.42 0.96 8.18
CA GLU A 61 -4.79 0.94 8.68
C GLU A 61 -5.67 0.21 7.66
N ALA A 62 -6.33 -0.85 8.11
CA ALA A 62 -7.27 -1.61 7.31
C ALA A 62 -8.54 -1.85 8.12
N ALA A 63 -9.65 -1.65 7.47
CA ALA A 63 -10.96 -1.88 8.09
C ALA A 63 -11.34 -3.36 8.10
#